data_e2cebb5f1c20e2f0a2c945f949c2a55b
#
_entry.id   e2cebb5f1c20e2f0a2c945f949c2a55b
#
_cell.length_a   1.000
_cell.length_b   1.000
_cell.length_c   1.000
_cell.angle_alpha   90.00
_cell.angle_beta   90.00
_cell.angle_gamma   90.00
#
_symmetry.space_group_name_H-M   'P 1'
#
loop_
_entity.id
_entity.type
_entity.pdbx_description
1 polymer ?
#
loop_
_entity_poly.entity_id
_entity_poly.type
_entity_poly.pdbx_seq_one_letter_code
_entity_poly.pdbx_strand_id
1 'polypeptide(L)'
;QNEIKKFEDFLNNQEIKHKISARYIYEHLFLAHITFDDESGNFFELIRSTTPTGYLPEVIATRFPYDEVKEPFYYRFRKIESTIVHKTHMVYKLNDEKLKRYHELFINTPWDQKPFFPSYEVGISANPLKTFEQIPSKSRYQFLLDDVHYIIMTFIRGPVCKGQIALNVIQDHFWVMFMD
;
A
#
# COMPACT_ATOMS: atom_id res chain seq x y z
N GLN A 1 19.61 3.72 11.44
CA GLN A 1 18.33 4.43 11.41
C GLN A 1 17.23 3.38 11.29
N ASN A 2 16.21 3.48 12.15
CA ASN A 2 15.11 2.52 12.20
C ASN A 2 14.39 2.42 10.83
N GLU A 3 14.12 1.20 10.36
CA GLU A 3 13.49 0.95 9.06
C GLU A 3 12.10 1.61 8.96
N ILE A 4 11.31 1.59 10.02
CA ILE A 4 10.00 2.26 10.09
C ILE A 4 10.14 3.72 9.69
N LYS A 5 11.12 4.45 10.28
CA LYS A 5 11.32 5.86 9.97
C LYS A 5 11.69 6.08 8.49
N LYS A 6 12.53 5.23 7.92
CA LYS A 6 12.90 5.34 6.49
C LYS A 6 11.67 5.22 5.57
N PHE A 7 10.78 4.26 5.85
CA PHE A 7 9.54 4.10 5.09
C PHE A 7 8.56 5.26 5.33
N GLU A 8 8.43 5.76 6.57
CA GLU A 8 7.60 6.94 6.85
C GLU A 8 8.14 8.18 6.13
N ASP A 9 9.45 8.37 6.10
CA ASP A 9 10.10 9.47 5.36
C ASP A 9 9.83 9.36 3.84
N PHE A 10 9.86 8.15 3.28
CA PHE A 10 9.52 7.90 1.87
C PHE A 10 8.04 8.20 1.57
N LEU A 11 7.13 7.69 2.40
CA LEU A 11 5.68 7.82 2.20
C LEU A 11 5.18 9.25 2.43
N ASN A 12 5.84 10.02 3.28
CA ASN A 12 5.46 11.41 3.60
C ASN A 12 6.25 12.48 2.84
N ASN A 13 7.09 12.07 1.89
CA ASN A 13 7.81 13.00 1.04
C ASN A 13 6.84 13.84 0.20
N GLN A 14 7.09 15.15 0.11
CA GLN A 14 6.17 16.11 -0.50
C GLN A 14 6.27 16.20 -2.04
N GLU A 15 7.25 15.55 -2.64
CA GLU A 15 7.36 15.48 -4.09
C GLU A 15 6.17 14.73 -4.71
N ILE A 16 5.69 15.19 -5.84
CA ILE A 16 4.44 14.71 -6.44
C ILE A 16 4.46 13.21 -6.75
N LYS A 17 5.57 12.67 -7.25
CA LYS A 17 5.72 11.22 -7.49
C LYS A 17 5.61 10.42 -6.20
N HIS A 18 6.25 10.90 -5.11
CA HIS A 18 6.16 10.26 -3.80
C HIS A 18 4.72 10.25 -3.27
N LYS A 19 4.02 11.39 -3.35
CA LYS A 19 2.61 11.48 -2.89
C LYS A 19 1.69 10.50 -3.61
N ILE A 20 1.82 10.39 -4.93
CA ILE A 20 0.98 9.47 -5.72
C ILE A 20 1.33 8.02 -5.39
N SER A 21 2.63 7.72 -5.32
CA SER A 21 3.12 6.38 -4.99
C SER A 21 2.78 5.96 -3.56
N ALA A 22 2.87 6.89 -2.60
CA ALA A 22 2.48 6.64 -1.21
C ALA A 22 0.99 6.29 -1.09
N ARG A 23 0.12 7.02 -1.81
CA ARG A 23 -1.30 6.70 -1.88
C ARG A 23 -1.53 5.33 -2.52
N TYR A 24 -0.85 5.02 -3.62
CA TYR A 24 -0.92 3.71 -4.28
C TYR A 24 -0.51 2.57 -3.34
N ILE A 25 0.63 2.71 -2.68
CA ILE A 25 1.16 1.73 -1.71
C ILE A 25 0.17 1.56 -0.54
N TYR A 26 -0.32 2.67 0.03
CA TYR A 26 -1.27 2.62 1.13
C TYR A 26 -2.56 1.89 0.75
N GLU A 27 -3.16 2.21 -0.39
CA GLU A 27 -4.40 1.58 -0.84
C GLU A 27 -4.25 0.07 -1.13
N HIS A 28 -3.02 -0.42 -1.33
CA HIS A 28 -2.72 -1.85 -1.48
C HIS A 28 -2.30 -2.54 -0.18
N LEU A 29 -1.77 -1.81 0.79
CA LEU A 29 -1.18 -2.38 2.00
C LEU A 29 -1.93 -2.05 3.30
N PHE A 30 -3.01 -1.28 3.28
CA PHE A 30 -3.73 -0.87 4.49
C PHE A 30 -4.31 -2.04 5.32
N LEU A 31 -4.50 -3.22 4.72
CA LEU A 31 -4.90 -4.46 5.40
C LEU A 31 -3.71 -5.38 5.73
N ALA A 32 -2.50 -4.98 5.38
CA ALA A 32 -1.32 -5.80 5.57
C ALA A 32 -0.93 -5.91 7.05
N HIS A 33 -0.53 -7.10 7.47
CA HIS A 33 0.31 -7.26 8.64
C HIS A 33 1.76 -7.09 8.19
N ILE A 34 2.36 -5.97 8.55
CA ILE A 34 3.70 -5.57 8.09
C ILE A 34 4.72 -5.93 9.16
N THR A 35 5.89 -6.41 8.72
CA THR A 35 7.06 -6.65 9.57
C THR A 35 8.26 -5.91 9.04
N PHE A 36 9.19 -5.59 9.94
CA PHE A 36 10.49 -4.99 9.65
C PHE A 36 11.60 -5.89 10.19
N ASP A 37 12.77 -5.88 9.55
CA ASP A 37 13.89 -6.72 9.97
C ASP A 37 14.45 -6.28 11.34
N ASP A 38 14.40 -4.98 11.64
CA ASP A 38 14.86 -4.42 12.92
C ASP A 38 13.79 -4.48 14.04
N GLU A 39 12.59 -5.02 13.77
CA GLU A 39 11.46 -5.14 14.72
C GLU A 39 10.95 -6.59 14.83
N SER A 40 11.86 -7.51 15.07
CA SER A 40 11.55 -8.96 15.12
C SER A 40 10.40 -9.31 16.07
N GLY A 41 9.42 -10.06 15.56
CA GLY A 41 8.26 -10.52 16.34
C GLY A 41 7.15 -9.49 16.51
N ASN A 42 7.32 -8.26 16.04
CA ASN A 42 6.29 -7.23 16.03
C ASN A 42 5.60 -7.14 14.67
N PHE A 43 4.29 -6.89 14.71
CA PHE A 43 3.48 -6.65 13.52
C PHE A 43 2.94 -5.24 13.53
N PHE A 44 2.85 -4.65 12.33
CA PHE A 44 2.40 -3.28 12.14
C PHE A 44 1.34 -3.23 11.06
N GLU A 45 0.52 -2.19 11.10
CA GLU A 45 -0.41 -1.80 10.05
C GLU A 45 -0.04 -0.42 9.51
N LEU A 46 -0.23 -0.20 8.22
CA LEU A 46 -0.04 1.09 7.59
C LEU A 46 -1.34 1.90 7.69
N ILE A 47 -1.27 3.05 8.33
CA ILE A 47 -2.41 3.91 8.63
C ILE A 47 -2.21 5.33 8.09
N ARG A 48 -3.31 6.09 8.00
CA ARG A 48 -3.30 7.54 7.93
C ARG A 48 -3.47 8.09 9.35
N SER A 49 -2.62 9.00 9.76
CA SER A 49 -2.56 9.53 11.13
C SER A 49 -2.59 11.06 11.13
N THR A 50 -3.21 11.65 12.15
CA THR A 50 -3.16 13.10 12.41
C THR A 50 -1.80 13.54 12.95
N THR A 51 -1.05 12.62 13.57
CA THR A 51 0.24 12.90 14.22
C THR A 51 1.43 12.50 13.35
N PRO A 52 2.49 13.35 13.30
CA PRO A 52 3.71 13.05 12.53
C PRO A 52 4.59 11.99 13.18
N THR A 53 5.64 11.58 12.47
CA THR A 53 6.69 10.68 12.98
C THR A 53 7.30 11.22 14.27
N GLY A 54 7.49 10.33 15.26
CA GLY A 54 8.00 10.67 16.58
C GLY A 54 6.92 10.86 17.65
N TYR A 55 5.66 10.94 17.27
CA TYR A 55 4.52 10.97 18.20
C TYR A 55 3.74 9.66 18.15
N LEU A 56 2.89 9.40 19.13
CA LEU A 56 2.00 8.25 19.13
C LEU A 56 1.04 8.36 17.91
N PRO A 57 0.92 7.32 17.07
CA PRO A 57 0.04 7.38 15.90
C PRO A 57 -1.44 7.47 16.28
N GLU A 58 -2.13 8.50 15.80
CA GLU A 58 -3.57 8.69 15.95
C GLU A 58 -4.27 8.41 14.63
N VAL A 59 -5.08 7.35 14.59
CA VAL A 59 -5.69 6.86 13.35
C VAL A 59 -6.81 7.78 12.85
N ILE A 60 -6.76 8.11 11.57
CA ILE A 60 -7.88 8.71 10.86
C ILE A 60 -8.75 7.58 10.30
N ALA A 61 -9.91 7.37 10.92
CA ALA A 61 -10.87 6.38 10.47
C ALA A 61 -11.65 6.90 9.26
N THR A 62 -11.59 6.15 8.14
CA THR A 62 -12.43 6.38 6.96
C THR A 62 -13.14 5.08 6.59
N ARG A 63 -14.23 5.19 5.84
CA ARG A 63 -15.00 4.00 5.43
C ARG A 63 -14.21 3.14 4.45
N PHE A 64 -13.50 3.81 3.52
CA PHE A 64 -12.68 3.16 2.50
C PHE A 64 -11.26 3.73 2.51
N PRO A 65 -10.24 2.96 2.11
CA PRO A 65 -8.86 3.45 2.04
C PRO A 65 -8.67 4.59 1.03
N TYR A 66 -9.53 4.65 0.02
CA TYR A 66 -9.52 5.68 -1.01
C TYR A 66 -10.39 6.91 -0.70
N ASP A 67 -11.01 6.99 0.48
CA ASP A 67 -11.74 8.17 0.91
C ASP A 67 -10.81 9.36 1.11
N GLU A 68 -11.32 10.55 0.76
CA GLU A 68 -10.63 11.80 1.00
C GLU A 68 -10.48 12.07 2.51
N VAL A 69 -9.29 12.49 2.91
CA VAL A 69 -9.02 13.06 4.22
C VAL A 69 -8.84 14.57 4.02
N LYS A 70 -9.73 15.38 4.60
CA LYS A 70 -9.74 16.82 4.42
C LYS A 70 -8.66 17.55 5.22
N GLU A 71 -8.20 16.92 6.29
CA GLU A 71 -7.17 17.46 7.17
C GLU A 71 -5.78 16.97 6.74
N PRO A 72 -4.70 17.72 7.04
CA PRO A 72 -3.35 17.22 6.84
C PRO A 72 -3.14 15.91 7.61
N PHE A 73 -2.55 14.92 6.95
CA PHE A 73 -2.28 13.62 7.56
C PHE A 73 -0.90 13.11 7.16
N TYR A 74 -0.47 12.08 7.90
CA TYR A 74 0.78 11.37 7.69
C TYR A 74 0.51 9.87 7.52
N TYR A 75 1.24 9.22 6.63
CA TYR A 75 1.32 7.76 6.60
C TYR A 75 2.23 7.29 7.73
N ARG A 76 1.71 6.43 8.58
CA ARG A 76 2.40 5.95 9.77
C ARG A 76 2.24 4.43 9.92
N PHE A 77 3.19 3.82 10.61
CA PHE A 77 3.07 2.43 11.02
C PHE A 77 2.64 2.36 12.47
N ARG A 78 1.49 1.73 12.72
CA ARG A 78 0.99 1.48 14.07
C ARG A 78 1.23 0.04 14.44
N LYS A 79 1.83 -0.22 15.60
CA LYS A 79 2.03 -1.55 16.13
C LYS A 79 0.68 -2.20 16.45
N ILE A 80 0.53 -3.47 16.09
CA ILE A 80 -0.64 -4.29 16.40
C ILE A 80 -0.40 -4.95 17.76
N GLU A 81 -1.12 -4.51 18.78
CA GLU A 81 -0.93 -4.97 20.17
C GLU A 81 -1.55 -6.34 20.45
N SER A 82 -2.56 -6.74 19.69
CA SER A 82 -3.23 -8.02 19.87
C SER A 82 -3.16 -8.88 18.63
N THR A 83 -2.40 -9.95 18.67
CA THR A 83 -2.44 -10.99 17.64
C THR A 83 -3.07 -12.25 18.22
N ILE A 84 -4.29 -12.57 17.78
CA ILE A 84 -4.97 -13.81 18.18
C ILE A 84 -4.34 -15.03 17.50
N VAL A 85 -3.72 -14.86 16.34
CA VAL A 85 -3.03 -15.92 15.57
C VAL A 85 -1.84 -15.33 14.83
N HIS A 86 -0.64 -15.86 15.05
CA HIS A 86 0.54 -15.58 14.25
C HIS A 86 0.36 -16.12 12.82
N LYS A 87 -0.02 -15.25 11.90
CA LYS A 87 -0.16 -15.61 10.48
C LYS A 87 1.12 -15.26 9.72
N THR A 88 2.21 -15.95 10.02
CA THR A 88 3.53 -15.71 9.42
C THR A 88 3.56 -15.84 7.89
N HIS A 89 2.66 -16.60 7.30
CA HIS A 89 2.57 -16.83 5.85
C HIS A 89 1.86 -15.71 5.07
N MET A 90 1.35 -14.69 5.77
CA MET A 90 0.63 -13.55 5.17
C MET A 90 1.21 -12.21 5.60
N VAL A 91 2.45 -12.20 6.00
CA VAL A 91 3.13 -11.00 6.47
C VAL A 91 3.77 -10.31 5.28
N TYR A 92 3.60 -8.99 5.20
CA TYR A 92 4.27 -8.17 4.22
C TYR A 92 5.57 -7.63 4.81
N LYS A 93 6.69 -8.07 4.27
CA LYS A 93 8.00 -7.70 4.79
C LYS A 93 8.48 -6.38 4.16
N LEU A 94 8.78 -5.40 5.01
CA LEU A 94 9.43 -4.16 4.64
C LEU A 94 10.86 -4.15 5.20
N ASN A 95 11.82 -3.89 4.33
CA ASN A 95 13.24 -3.77 4.64
C ASN A 95 13.94 -2.83 3.67
N ASP A 96 15.24 -2.60 3.86
CA ASP A 96 16.02 -1.69 3.00
C ASP A 96 16.01 -2.10 1.53
N GLU A 97 15.97 -3.39 1.20
CA GLU A 97 15.87 -3.88 -0.18
C GLU A 97 14.52 -3.50 -0.80
N LYS A 98 13.43 -3.68 -0.05
CA LYS A 98 12.09 -3.28 -0.48
C LYS A 98 11.98 -1.77 -0.64
N LEU A 99 12.57 -0.99 0.25
CA LEU A 99 12.61 0.47 0.11
C LEU A 99 13.36 0.91 -1.16
N LYS A 100 14.51 0.30 -1.43
CA LYS A 100 15.25 0.52 -2.68
C LYS A 100 14.40 0.17 -3.89
N ARG A 101 13.69 -0.97 -3.82
CA ARG A 101 12.78 -1.41 -4.88
C ARG A 101 11.65 -0.42 -5.13
N TYR A 102 11.08 0.20 -4.10
CA TYR A 102 10.08 1.26 -4.26
C TYR A 102 10.64 2.50 -4.95
N HIS A 103 11.86 2.90 -4.61
CA HIS A 103 12.54 3.98 -5.34
C HIS A 103 12.72 3.64 -6.82
N GLU A 104 13.16 2.43 -7.15
CA GLU A 104 13.34 1.99 -8.53
C GLU A 104 12.01 2.02 -9.31
N LEU A 105 10.94 1.46 -8.73
CA LEU A 105 9.65 1.32 -9.41
C LEU A 105 8.94 2.66 -9.61
N PHE A 106 8.95 3.52 -8.59
CA PHE A 106 8.06 4.68 -8.57
C PHE A 106 8.77 6.02 -8.77
N ILE A 107 9.99 6.16 -8.29
CA ILE A 107 10.68 7.46 -8.29
C ILE A 107 11.66 7.58 -9.45
N ASN A 108 12.54 6.59 -9.59
CA ASN A 108 13.61 6.61 -10.61
C ASN A 108 13.09 6.30 -12.01
N THR A 109 12.00 5.52 -12.11
CA THR A 109 11.36 5.22 -13.40
C THR A 109 10.81 6.51 -14.02
N PRO A 110 11.08 6.79 -15.31
CA PRO A 110 10.44 7.90 -16.01
C PRO A 110 8.94 7.68 -16.13
N TRP A 111 8.15 8.75 -15.95
CA TRP A 111 6.71 8.73 -16.18
C TRP A 111 6.42 9.41 -17.53
N ASP A 112 5.48 8.86 -18.28
CA ASP A 112 5.18 9.32 -19.64
C ASP A 112 4.58 10.73 -19.69
N GLN A 113 3.99 11.18 -18.58
CA GLN A 113 3.39 12.50 -18.45
C GLN A 113 3.82 13.19 -17.17
N LYS A 114 3.67 14.52 -17.13
CA LYS A 114 3.92 15.29 -15.91
C LYS A 114 2.91 14.84 -14.83
N PRO A 115 3.38 14.32 -13.69
CA PRO A 115 2.48 13.79 -12.67
C PRO A 115 1.66 14.89 -12.00
N PHE A 116 0.40 14.56 -11.69
CA PHE A 116 -0.52 15.39 -10.90
C PHE A 116 -1.23 14.51 -9.87
N PHE A 117 -1.62 15.08 -8.74
CA PHE A 117 -2.27 14.29 -7.69
C PHE A 117 -3.69 13.89 -8.12
N PRO A 118 -4.04 12.58 -8.09
CA PRO A 118 -5.32 12.09 -8.56
C PRO A 118 -6.48 12.53 -7.65
N SER A 119 -7.62 12.80 -8.27
CA SER A 119 -8.85 13.21 -7.58
C SER A 119 -9.33 12.17 -6.57
N TYR A 120 -10.03 12.64 -5.54
CA TYR A 120 -10.78 11.81 -4.59
C TYR A 120 -12.27 11.67 -4.96
N GLU A 121 -12.71 12.19 -6.11
CA GLU A 121 -14.07 11.96 -6.58
C GLU A 121 -14.36 10.46 -6.68
N VAL A 122 -15.50 10.02 -6.18
CA VAL A 122 -15.87 8.60 -6.06
C VAL A 122 -15.77 7.86 -7.39
N GLY A 123 -16.16 8.50 -8.51
CA GLY A 123 -16.09 7.91 -9.85
C GLY A 123 -14.65 7.65 -10.36
N ILE A 124 -13.66 8.27 -9.71
CA ILE A 124 -12.23 8.10 -10.00
C ILE A 124 -11.58 7.27 -8.90
N SER A 125 -11.68 7.70 -7.64
CA SER A 125 -10.97 7.11 -6.50
C SER A 125 -11.37 5.64 -6.23
N ALA A 126 -12.62 5.27 -6.52
CA ALA A 126 -13.07 3.88 -6.41
C ALA A 126 -12.57 2.95 -7.53
N ASN A 127 -11.90 3.50 -8.54
CA ASN A 127 -11.33 2.73 -9.64
C ASN A 127 -9.79 2.90 -9.66
N PRO A 128 -9.03 1.97 -9.06
CA PRO A 128 -7.58 2.09 -8.96
C PRO A 128 -6.87 2.16 -10.32
N LEU A 129 -7.44 1.58 -11.38
CA LEU A 129 -6.88 1.66 -12.72
C LEU A 129 -6.92 3.09 -13.27
N LYS A 130 -7.97 3.85 -12.96
CA LYS A 130 -8.08 5.27 -13.32
C LYS A 130 -7.28 6.17 -12.38
N THR A 131 -7.38 5.92 -11.07
CA THR A 131 -6.71 6.73 -10.05
C THR A 131 -5.20 6.76 -10.27
N PHE A 132 -4.63 5.62 -10.61
CA PHE A 132 -3.18 5.45 -10.73
C PHE A 132 -2.69 5.26 -12.18
N GLU A 133 -3.49 5.62 -13.18
CA GLU A 133 -3.14 5.46 -14.61
C GLU A 133 -1.81 6.12 -15.00
N GLN A 134 -1.45 7.22 -14.33
CA GLN A 134 -0.22 7.96 -14.59
C GLN A 134 1.05 7.29 -14.03
N ILE A 135 0.93 6.36 -13.07
CA ILE A 135 2.05 5.52 -12.67
C ILE A 135 2.34 4.55 -13.82
N PRO A 136 3.58 4.43 -14.31
CA PRO A 136 3.90 3.51 -15.39
C PRO A 136 3.34 2.11 -15.15
N SER A 137 2.66 1.54 -16.13
CA SER A 137 1.99 0.22 -15.99
C SER A 137 2.98 -0.88 -15.58
N LYS A 138 4.19 -0.85 -16.13
CA LYS A 138 5.27 -1.76 -15.73
C LYS A 138 5.57 -1.66 -14.23
N SER A 139 5.61 -0.44 -13.66
CA SER A 139 5.87 -0.24 -12.23
C SER A 139 4.73 -0.78 -11.38
N ARG A 140 3.48 -0.53 -11.77
CA ARG A 140 2.29 -1.03 -11.06
C ARG A 140 2.25 -2.56 -11.06
N TYR A 141 2.43 -3.18 -12.23
CA TYR A 141 2.40 -4.63 -12.34
C TYR A 141 3.58 -5.28 -11.61
N GLN A 142 4.76 -4.71 -11.73
CA GLN A 142 5.94 -5.23 -11.04
C GLN A 142 5.79 -5.16 -9.51
N PHE A 143 5.21 -4.08 -8.97
CA PHE A 143 4.89 -3.97 -7.54
C PHE A 143 3.97 -5.13 -7.07
N LEU A 144 2.93 -5.45 -7.86
CA LEU A 144 2.04 -6.56 -7.55
C LEU A 144 2.70 -7.93 -7.72
N LEU A 145 3.57 -8.08 -8.72
CA LEU A 145 4.26 -9.33 -9.01
C LEU A 145 5.38 -9.63 -8.02
N ASP A 146 6.09 -8.62 -7.54
CA ASP A 146 7.15 -8.79 -6.54
C ASP A 146 6.61 -9.42 -5.24
N ASP A 147 5.32 -9.22 -4.94
CA ASP A 147 4.65 -9.76 -3.77
C ASP A 147 3.35 -10.50 -4.13
N VAL A 148 3.35 -11.20 -5.25
CA VAL A 148 2.16 -11.85 -5.82
C VAL A 148 1.46 -12.79 -4.83
N HIS A 149 2.22 -13.54 -4.06
CA HIS A 149 1.67 -14.45 -3.04
C HIS A 149 0.86 -13.69 -1.98
N TYR A 150 1.42 -12.60 -1.46
CA TYR A 150 0.73 -11.73 -0.50
C TYR A 150 -0.53 -11.10 -1.11
N ILE A 151 -0.43 -10.55 -2.32
CA ILE A 151 -1.55 -9.89 -3.01
C ILE A 151 -2.72 -10.87 -3.23
N ILE A 152 -2.45 -12.09 -3.70
CA ILE A 152 -3.46 -13.13 -3.88
C ILE A 152 -4.11 -13.50 -2.54
N MET A 153 -3.31 -13.74 -1.51
CA MET A 153 -3.82 -14.15 -0.20
C MET A 153 -4.63 -13.05 0.49
N THR A 154 -4.23 -11.78 0.33
CA THR A 154 -4.99 -10.64 0.84
C THR A 154 -6.34 -10.52 0.14
N PHE A 155 -6.38 -10.72 -1.17
CA PHE A 155 -7.62 -10.69 -1.94
C PHE A 155 -8.59 -11.80 -1.52
N ILE A 156 -8.11 -13.03 -1.30
CA ILE A 156 -8.94 -14.15 -0.83
C ILE A 156 -9.52 -13.87 0.55
N ARG A 157 -8.79 -13.20 1.43
CA ARG A 157 -9.20 -12.90 2.82
C ARG A 157 -9.85 -11.54 3.00
N GLY A 158 -9.81 -10.69 2.00
CA GLY A 158 -10.37 -9.35 2.03
C GLY A 158 -11.90 -9.36 1.98
N PRO A 159 -12.53 -8.43 1.25
CA PRO A 159 -13.98 -8.24 1.26
C PRO A 159 -14.79 -9.41 0.70
N VAL A 160 -14.17 -10.43 0.10
CA VAL A 160 -14.84 -11.59 -0.46
C VAL A 160 -14.70 -12.80 0.45
N CYS A 161 -15.67 -12.98 1.36
CA CYS A 161 -15.70 -14.11 2.29
C CYS A 161 -16.21 -15.44 1.68
N LYS A 162 -16.61 -15.46 0.42
CA LYS A 162 -17.12 -16.65 -0.28
C LYS A 162 -16.03 -17.21 -1.19
N GLY A 163 -15.38 -18.30 -0.78
CA GLY A 163 -14.19 -18.87 -1.43
C GLY A 163 -14.34 -19.12 -2.93
N GLN A 164 -15.49 -19.62 -3.42
CA GLN A 164 -15.70 -19.86 -4.84
C GLN A 164 -15.75 -18.55 -5.65
N ILE A 165 -16.38 -17.51 -5.11
CA ILE A 165 -16.46 -16.21 -5.75
C ILE A 165 -15.08 -15.54 -5.73
N ALA A 166 -14.34 -15.68 -4.63
CA ALA A 166 -12.98 -15.18 -4.53
C ALA A 166 -12.05 -15.81 -5.57
N LEU A 167 -12.14 -17.12 -5.76
CA LEU A 167 -11.35 -17.83 -6.79
C LEU A 167 -11.68 -17.36 -8.20
N ASN A 168 -12.96 -17.15 -8.51
CA ASN A 168 -13.37 -16.66 -9.83
C ASN A 168 -12.85 -15.23 -10.08
N VAL A 169 -12.97 -14.33 -9.08
CA VAL A 169 -12.49 -12.95 -9.20
C VAL A 169 -10.96 -12.90 -9.32
N ILE A 170 -10.22 -13.74 -8.59
CA ILE A 170 -8.76 -13.83 -8.72
C ILE A 170 -8.39 -14.33 -10.12
N GLN A 171 -9.06 -15.36 -10.61
CA GLN A 171 -8.80 -15.91 -11.94
C GLN A 171 -9.01 -14.84 -13.02
N ASP A 172 -10.12 -14.13 -12.98
CA ASP A 172 -10.46 -13.12 -13.98
C ASP A 172 -9.53 -11.90 -13.92
N HIS A 173 -9.32 -11.31 -12.74
CA HIS A 173 -8.52 -10.10 -12.60
C HIS A 173 -7.01 -10.37 -12.66
N PHE A 174 -6.55 -11.52 -12.20
CA PHE A 174 -5.15 -11.86 -12.23
C PHE A 174 -4.68 -12.13 -13.66
N TRP A 175 -5.48 -12.78 -14.47
CA TRP A 175 -5.16 -13.01 -15.89
C TRP A 175 -5.12 -11.70 -16.68
N VAL A 176 -6.01 -10.76 -16.43
CA VAL A 176 -5.98 -9.43 -17.06
C VAL A 176 -4.69 -8.68 -16.77
N MET A 177 -4.13 -8.80 -15.56
CA MET A 177 -2.85 -8.17 -15.22
C MET A 177 -1.65 -8.76 -15.99
N PHE A 178 -1.74 -9.99 -16.48
CA PHE A 178 -0.66 -10.66 -17.21
C PHE A 178 -0.81 -10.60 -18.74
N MET A 179 -1.98 -10.22 -19.24
CA MET A 179 -2.27 -10.26 -20.67
C MET A 179 -2.23 -8.88 -21.35
N ASP A 180 -2.09 -7.82 -20.59
CA ASP A 180 -1.85 -6.46 -21.06
C ASP A 180 -0.36 -6.14 -21.00
#